data_960670a5c108ec6b0776b97b38017fb3
#
_entry.id   960670a5c108ec6b0776b97b38017fb3
#
_cell.length_a   1.000
_cell.length_b   1.000
_cell.length_c   1.000
_cell.angle_alpha   90.00
_cell.angle_beta   90.00
_cell.angle_gamma   90.00
#
_symmetry.space_group_name_H-M   'P 1'
#
loop_
_entity.id
_entity.type
_entity.pdbx_description
1 polymer ?
#
loop_
_entity_poly.entity_id
_entity_poly.type
_entity_poly.pdbx_seq_one_letter_code
_entity_poly.pdbx_strand_id
1 'polypeptide(L)'
;MTDTVSRPLRPRPALTEDNSFFFEGAKQGKLLVQRCSSCGVLRHPPRPACAQCRSFEWDTVEAAGTGTIYSYVVVHHPQVPAFDYPLPIAVVELAEGTRLVADVIGVAADAVRIGMPVAVEFVAVDDELTLPMFRPT
;
A
#
# COMPACT_ATOMS: atom_id res chain seq x y z
N MET A 1 -20.70 -12.92 -25.32
CA MET A 1 -20.51 -12.38 -24.79
C MET A 1 -20.44 -11.61 -24.16
N THR A 2 -20.25 -11.51 -23.80
CA THR A 2 -20.23 -10.84 -23.10
C THR A 2 -19.81 -9.89 -22.98
N ASP A 3 -19.96 -9.42 -23.16
CA ASP A 3 -19.49 -8.56 -22.95
C ASP A 3 -19.44 -7.94 -22.05
N THR A 4 -19.12 -8.10 -22.05
CA THR A 4 -18.71 -7.64 -20.75
C THR A 4 -18.31 -6.20 -20.78
N VAL A 5 -18.99 -5.40 -20.08
CA VAL A 5 -18.55 -4.05 -19.85
C VAL A 5 -17.35 -4.14 -18.95
N SER A 6 -16.15 -4.04 -19.52
CA SER A 6 -14.96 -4.03 -18.70
C SER A 6 -14.89 -2.68 -17.99
N ARG A 7 -14.68 -2.77 -16.72
CA ARG A 7 -14.49 -1.63 -15.83
C ARG A 7 -13.18 -0.94 -16.18
N PRO A 8 -13.11 0.40 -16.16
CA PRO A 8 -11.81 1.06 -16.32
C PRO A 8 -10.82 0.59 -15.29
N LEU A 9 -9.58 0.41 -15.71
CA LEU A 9 -8.51 0.01 -14.81
C LEU A 9 -8.09 1.16 -13.92
N ARG A 10 -7.61 0.85 -12.72
CA ARG A 10 -6.98 1.84 -11.87
C ARG A 10 -5.75 2.40 -12.58
N PRO A 11 -5.42 3.68 -12.39
CA PRO A 11 -4.17 4.23 -12.90
C PRO A 11 -3.01 3.43 -12.34
N ARG A 12 -2.06 3.07 -13.23
CA ARG A 12 -0.89 2.32 -12.81
C ARG A 12 0.22 3.27 -12.40
N PRO A 13 1.00 2.92 -11.36
CA PRO A 13 2.14 3.74 -10.98
C PRO A 13 3.23 3.68 -12.04
N ALA A 14 3.98 4.77 -12.17
CA ALA A 14 5.18 4.75 -12.98
C ALA A 14 6.26 3.97 -12.21
N LEU A 15 6.74 2.88 -12.80
CA LEU A 15 7.76 2.06 -12.13
C LEU A 15 9.13 2.69 -12.35
N THR A 16 9.89 2.81 -11.29
CA THR A 16 11.23 3.39 -11.30
C THR A 16 12.20 2.42 -10.62
N GLU A 17 13.49 2.74 -10.69
CA GLU A 17 14.50 1.95 -9.96
C GLU A 17 14.26 1.96 -8.46
N ASP A 18 13.65 3.03 -7.95
CA ASP A 18 13.46 3.19 -6.51
C ASP A 18 12.21 2.49 -5.99
N ASN A 19 11.19 2.29 -6.82
CA ASN A 19 9.91 1.75 -6.34
C ASN A 19 9.53 0.39 -6.91
N SER A 20 10.21 -0.09 -7.95
CA SER A 20 9.83 -1.34 -8.60
C SER A 20 9.83 -2.53 -7.64
N PHE A 21 10.75 -2.55 -6.67
CA PHE A 21 10.82 -3.63 -5.67
C PHE A 21 9.49 -3.77 -4.92
N PHE A 22 8.85 -2.66 -4.61
CA PHE A 22 7.62 -2.64 -3.84
C PHE A 22 6.49 -3.35 -4.60
N PHE A 23 6.32 -3.01 -5.87
CA PHE A 23 5.26 -3.59 -6.69
C PHE A 23 5.57 -5.03 -7.09
N GLU A 24 6.84 -5.34 -7.36
CA GLU A 24 7.25 -6.72 -7.62
C GLU A 24 7.07 -7.60 -6.39
N GLY A 25 7.41 -7.07 -5.22
CA GLY A 25 7.20 -7.78 -3.97
C GLY A 25 5.73 -8.09 -3.73
N ALA A 26 4.86 -7.13 -4.01
CA ALA A 26 3.41 -7.33 -3.84
C ALA A 26 2.90 -8.46 -4.72
N LYS A 27 3.41 -8.60 -5.95
CA LYS A 27 3.05 -9.71 -6.83
C LYS A 27 3.45 -11.06 -6.25
N GLN A 28 4.49 -11.08 -5.43
CA GLN A 28 4.99 -12.29 -4.76
C GLN A 28 4.36 -12.48 -3.38
N GLY A 29 3.42 -11.64 -3.00
CA GLY A 29 2.79 -11.70 -1.69
C GLY A 29 3.68 -11.19 -0.57
N LYS A 30 4.60 -10.29 -0.87
CA LYS A 30 5.54 -9.74 0.11
C LYS A 30 5.38 -8.24 0.22
N LEU A 31 5.25 -7.75 1.44
CA LEU A 31 5.25 -6.33 1.72
C LEU A 31 6.69 -5.92 2.06
N LEU A 32 7.37 -5.35 1.07
CA LEU A 32 8.78 -4.99 1.21
C LEU A 32 8.92 -3.53 1.59
N VAL A 33 9.77 -3.26 2.57
CA VAL A 33 10.07 -1.91 3.05
C VAL A 33 11.53 -1.62 2.78
N GLN A 34 11.82 -0.43 2.27
CA GLN A 34 13.17 -0.01 1.96
C GLN A 34 13.94 0.24 3.26
N ARG A 35 15.19 -0.24 3.30
CA ARG A 35 16.06 -0.06 4.46
C ARG A 35 17.39 0.53 3.99
N CYS A 36 17.87 1.56 4.68
CA CYS A 36 19.19 2.09 4.42
C CYS A 36 20.25 1.06 4.82
N SER A 37 21.14 0.70 3.89
CA SER A 37 22.19 -0.26 4.17
C SER A 37 23.25 0.31 5.09
N SER A 38 23.38 1.62 5.16
CA SER A 38 24.42 2.28 5.96
C SER A 38 24.01 2.48 7.42
N CYS A 39 22.77 2.94 7.67
CA CYS A 39 22.33 3.24 9.03
C CYS A 39 21.17 2.37 9.53
N GLY A 40 20.58 1.55 8.66
CA GLY A 40 19.53 0.63 9.05
C GLY A 40 18.14 1.21 9.16
N VAL A 41 17.95 2.50 8.91
CA VAL A 41 16.64 3.14 9.03
C VAL A 41 15.72 2.67 7.91
N LEU A 42 14.49 2.32 8.26
CA LEU A 42 13.45 1.97 7.31
C LEU A 42 12.80 3.25 6.78
N ARG A 43 12.37 3.20 5.51
CA ARG A 43 11.65 4.32 4.92
C ARG A 43 10.58 3.86 3.96
N HIS A 44 9.48 4.61 3.94
CA HIS A 44 8.39 4.47 2.99
C HIS A 44 7.69 5.84 2.90
N PRO A 45 7.35 6.33 1.72
CA PRO A 45 7.50 5.71 0.41
C PRO A 45 8.96 5.59 -0.03
N PRO A 46 9.24 4.72 -1.03
CA PRO A 46 10.60 4.53 -1.51
C PRO A 46 11.24 5.83 -2.02
N ARG A 47 12.51 6.02 -1.68
CA ARG A 47 13.29 7.21 -2.05
C ARG A 47 14.70 6.81 -2.39
N PRO A 48 15.40 7.58 -3.25
CA PRO A 48 16.77 7.23 -3.63
C PRO A 48 17.80 7.40 -2.51
N ALA A 49 17.56 8.31 -1.56
CA ALA A 49 18.54 8.61 -0.52
C ALA A 49 17.92 8.52 0.86
N CYS A 50 18.72 8.14 1.85
CA CYS A 50 18.31 8.11 3.24
C CYS A 50 18.21 9.54 3.79
N ALA A 51 17.07 9.87 4.40
CA ALA A 51 16.87 11.18 5.01
C ALA A 51 17.75 11.36 6.27
N GLN A 52 18.16 10.26 6.90
CA GLN A 52 18.91 10.28 8.12
C GLN A 52 20.41 10.46 7.88
N CYS A 53 21.01 9.65 7.01
CA CYS A 53 22.46 9.66 6.78
C CYS A 53 22.85 10.01 5.35
N ARG A 54 21.87 10.22 4.45
CA ARG A 54 22.07 10.63 3.06
C ARG A 54 22.72 9.59 2.15
N SER A 55 22.85 8.36 2.62
CA SER A 55 23.38 7.27 1.80
C SER A 55 22.42 6.92 0.66
N PHE A 56 22.97 6.54 -0.49
CA PHE A 56 22.19 6.00 -1.60
C PHE A 56 22.14 4.46 -1.59
N GLU A 57 22.80 3.83 -0.64
CA GLU A 57 22.83 2.38 -0.54
C GLU A 57 21.64 1.88 0.27
N TRP A 58 20.87 0.98 -0.30
CA TRP A 58 19.70 0.46 0.40
C TRP A 58 19.43 -0.99 0.00
N ASP A 59 18.75 -1.69 0.86
CA ASP A 59 18.18 -3.00 0.61
C ASP A 59 16.72 -3.00 1.07
N THR A 60 16.12 -4.17 1.19
CA THR A 60 14.71 -4.28 1.61
C THR A 60 14.59 -5.28 2.75
N VAL A 61 13.54 -5.08 3.55
CA VAL A 61 13.11 -6.09 4.54
C VAL A 61 11.67 -6.44 4.23
N GLU A 62 11.30 -7.68 4.54
CA GLU A 62 9.91 -8.11 4.42
C GLU A 62 9.20 -7.77 5.72
N ALA A 63 8.15 -6.93 5.63
CA ALA A 63 7.34 -6.59 6.79
C ALA A 63 6.42 -7.75 7.14
N ALA A 64 6.05 -7.81 8.42
CA ALA A 64 5.10 -8.82 8.89
C ALA A 64 3.72 -8.67 8.26
N GLY A 65 3.39 -7.49 7.77
CA GLY A 65 2.09 -7.23 7.14
C GLY A 65 1.00 -6.87 8.11
N THR A 66 1.34 -6.67 9.37
CA THR A 66 0.39 -6.24 10.40
C THR A 66 0.63 -4.79 10.79
N GLY A 67 -0.44 -4.14 11.21
CA GLY A 67 -0.35 -2.75 11.65
C GLY A 67 -1.66 -2.27 12.23
N THR A 68 -1.75 -0.96 12.41
CA THR A 68 -2.96 -0.31 12.89
C THR A 68 -3.29 0.89 12.02
N ILE A 69 -4.56 1.24 11.95
CA ILE A 69 -4.98 2.43 11.22
C ILE A 69 -4.57 3.66 12.04
N TYR A 70 -3.64 4.42 11.51
CA TYR A 70 -3.16 5.65 12.12
C TYR A 70 -4.13 6.81 11.87
N SER A 71 -4.59 6.92 10.63
CA SER A 71 -5.63 7.87 10.23
C SER A 71 -6.30 7.35 8.96
N TYR A 72 -7.45 7.91 8.61
CA TYR A 72 -8.14 7.48 7.40
C TYR A 72 -9.03 8.58 6.88
N VAL A 73 -9.42 8.42 5.61
CA VAL A 73 -10.47 9.22 4.97
C VAL A 73 -11.42 8.27 4.27
N VAL A 74 -12.63 8.73 4.04
CA VAL A 74 -13.58 8.01 3.19
C VAL A 74 -13.90 8.93 2.02
N VAL A 75 -13.53 8.51 0.82
CA VAL A 75 -13.74 9.31 -0.38
C VAL A 75 -15.12 9.02 -0.92
N HIS A 76 -15.93 10.08 -1.08
CA HIS A 76 -17.27 10.01 -1.65
C HIS A 76 -17.31 10.64 -3.04
N HIS A 77 -16.60 11.73 -3.22
CA HIS A 77 -16.59 12.52 -4.46
C HIS A 77 -15.23 13.16 -4.69
N PRO A 78 -14.85 13.42 -5.95
CA PRO A 78 -15.51 12.96 -7.17
C PRO A 78 -15.38 11.46 -7.36
N GLN A 79 -16.33 10.84 -8.03
CA GLN A 79 -16.28 9.40 -8.25
C GLN A 79 -15.58 9.10 -9.58
N VAL A 80 -14.56 8.26 -9.53
CA VAL A 80 -13.81 7.80 -10.69
C VAL A 80 -14.24 6.38 -10.99
N PRO A 81 -14.57 6.02 -12.25
CA PRO A 81 -15.16 4.71 -12.55
C PRO A 81 -14.31 3.51 -12.19
N ALA A 82 -12.99 3.69 -12.00
CA ALA A 82 -12.09 2.59 -11.64
C ALA A 82 -12.20 2.15 -10.18
N PHE A 83 -12.91 2.89 -9.34
CA PHE A 83 -13.01 2.64 -7.90
C PHE A 83 -14.44 2.45 -7.46
N ASP A 84 -14.63 1.74 -6.36
CA ASP A 84 -15.91 1.63 -5.68
C ASP A 84 -16.00 2.66 -4.56
N TYR A 85 -17.18 3.24 -4.39
CA TYR A 85 -17.42 4.28 -3.38
C TYR A 85 -18.56 3.85 -2.46
N PRO A 86 -18.56 4.28 -1.21
CA PRO A 86 -17.51 5.08 -0.55
C PRO A 86 -16.20 4.30 -0.43
N LEU A 87 -15.08 5.00 -0.63
CA LEU A 87 -13.76 4.37 -0.69
C LEU A 87 -12.96 4.75 0.55
N PRO A 88 -12.79 3.83 1.52
CA PRO A 88 -11.96 4.10 2.69
C PRO A 88 -10.48 3.90 2.34
N ILE A 89 -9.68 4.91 2.66
CA ILE A 89 -8.24 4.90 2.45
C ILE A 89 -7.60 5.27 3.77
N ALA A 90 -6.62 4.49 4.21
CA ALA A 90 -5.98 4.69 5.49
C ALA A 90 -4.49 4.92 5.37
N VAL A 91 -3.95 5.65 6.33
CA VAL A 91 -2.53 5.59 6.66
C VAL A 91 -2.40 4.47 7.69
N VAL A 92 -1.70 3.42 7.32
CA VAL A 92 -1.48 2.26 8.18
C VAL A 92 -0.08 2.38 8.78
N GLU A 93 0.00 2.32 10.10
CA GLU A 93 1.29 2.23 10.78
C GLU A 93 1.61 0.76 10.95
N LEU A 94 2.68 0.32 10.28
CA LEU A 94 3.11 -1.07 10.31
C LEU A 94 3.80 -1.39 11.64
N ALA A 95 3.84 -2.68 11.98
CA ALA A 95 4.55 -3.15 13.18
C ALA A 95 6.02 -2.68 13.17
N GLU A 96 6.61 -2.50 12.00
CA GLU A 96 8.00 -2.02 11.84
C GLU A 96 8.15 -0.52 12.07
N GLY A 97 7.06 0.21 12.22
CA GLY A 97 7.09 1.66 12.50
C GLY A 97 6.96 2.55 11.28
N THR A 98 7.07 2.03 10.07
CA THR A 98 6.83 2.82 8.87
C THR A 98 5.34 2.95 8.61
N ARG A 99 4.95 3.93 7.83
CA ARG A 99 3.55 4.18 7.48
C ARG A 99 3.35 4.08 6.00
N LEU A 100 2.17 3.60 5.61
CA LEU A 100 1.85 3.43 4.20
C LEU A 100 0.38 3.73 3.98
N VAL A 101 0.07 4.31 2.82
CA VAL A 101 -1.30 4.65 2.43
C VAL A 101 -1.85 3.48 1.61
N ALA A 102 -3.02 2.99 1.99
CA ALA A 102 -3.63 1.86 1.29
C ALA A 102 -5.14 1.85 1.46
N ASP A 103 -5.81 1.14 0.55
CA ASP A 103 -7.24 0.88 0.68
C ASP A 103 -7.49 0.01 1.91
N VAL A 104 -8.62 0.26 2.58
CA VAL A 104 -9.13 -0.62 3.63
C VAL A 104 -10.25 -1.46 3.02
N ILE A 105 -10.15 -2.77 3.15
CA ILE A 105 -11.10 -3.72 2.57
C ILE A 105 -11.68 -4.62 3.66
N GLY A 106 -12.75 -5.34 3.31
CA GLY A 106 -13.33 -6.31 4.23
C GLY A 106 -14.11 -5.72 5.38
N VAL A 107 -14.45 -4.43 5.31
CA VAL A 107 -15.20 -3.74 6.36
C VAL A 107 -15.97 -2.60 5.69
N ALA A 108 -17.15 -2.29 6.24
CA ALA A 108 -17.91 -1.14 5.74
C ALA A 108 -17.15 0.16 6.04
N ALA A 109 -17.26 1.12 5.12
CA ALA A 109 -16.52 2.38 5.24
C ALA A 109 -16.85 3.11 6.56
N ASP A 110 -18.09 3.02 7.02
CA ASP A 110 -18.52 3.68 8.26
C ASP A 110 -18.07 2.94 9.52
N ALA A 111 -17.49 1.76 9.39
CA ALA A 111 -16.99 0.98 10.51
C ALA A 111 -15.47 1.11 10.70
N VAL A 112 -14.78 1.83 9.82
CA VAL A 112 -13.34 2.05 9.96
C VAL A 112 -13.07 2.98 11.15
N ARG A 113 -12.04 2.66 11.93
CA ARG A 113 -11.69 3.42 13.14
C ARG A 113 -10.20 3.59 13.25
N ILE A 114 -9.77 4.71 13.79
CA ILE A 114 -8.38 4.93 14.19
C ILE A 114 -8.02 3.92 15.28
N GLY A 115 -6.84 3.31 15.15
CA GLY A 115 -6.37 2.30 16.10
C GLY A 115 -6.82 0.88 15.77
N MET A 116 -7.64 0.71 14.73
CA MET A 116 -8.12 -0.61 14.33
C MET A 116 -6.95 -1.49 13.87
N PRO A 117 -6.79 -2.70 14.44
CA PRO A 117 -5.76 -3.63 13.95
C PRO A 117 -6.11 -4.15 12.57
N VAL A 118 -5.11 -4.19 11.70
CA VAL A 118 -5.30 -4.62 10.31
C VAL A 118 -4.14 -5.51 9.88
N ALA A 119 -4.40 -6.30 8.84
CA ALA A 119 -3.38 -7.13 8.20
C ALA A 119 -3.45 -6.95 6.70
N VAL A 120 -2.31 -7.11 6.05
CA VAL A 120 -2.18 -6.93 4.61
C VAL A 120 -2.87 -8.08 3.86
N GLU A 121 -3.52 -7.73 2.77
CA GLU A 121 -3.97 -8.67 1.75
C GLU A 121 -3.50 -8.12 0.41
N PHE A 122 -2.88 -8.97 -0.41
CA PHE A 122 -2.39 -8.55 -1.72
C PHE A 122 -3.49 -8.77 -2.74
N VAL A 123 -3.91 -7.70 -3.40
CA VAL A 123 -5.06 -7.71 -4.31
C VAL A 123 -4.59 -7.39 -5.72
N ALA A 124 -4.83 -8.32 -6.65
CA ALA A 124 -4.56 -8.07 -8.06
C ALA A 124 -5.67 -7.15 -8.58
N VAL A 125 -5.34 -5.89 -8.84
CA VAL A 125 -6.31 -4.92 -9.34
C VAL A 125 -6.45 -4.97 -10.87
N ASP A 126 -5.44 -5.51 -11.53
CA ASP A 126 -5.50 -5.88 -12.95
C ASP A 126 -4.47 -6.99 -13.20
N ASP A 127 -4.26 -7.35 -14.48
CA ASP A 127 -3.39 -8.47 -14.82
C ASP A 127 -1.90 -8.20 -14.61
N GLU A 128 -1.52 -6.95 -14.33
CA GLU A 128 -0.12 -6.58 -14.13
C GLU A 128 0.14 -5.89 -12.80
N LEU A 129 -0.90 -5.43 -12.10
CA LEU A 129 -0.74 -4.65 -10.87
C LEU A 129 -1.38 -5.35 -9.68
N THR A 130 -0.57 -5.66 -8.68
CA THR A 130 -1.02 -6.16 -7.38
C THR A 130 -0.66 -5.12 -6.34
N LEU A 131 -1.63 -4.77 -5.49
CA LEU A 131 -1.44 -3.77 -4.44
C LEU A 131 -1.67 -4.38 -3.06
N PRO A 132 -0.89 -3.96 -2.07
CA PRO A 132 -1.22 -4.29 -0.68
C PRO A 132 -2.43 -3.46 -0.26
N MET A 133 -3.41 -4.13 0.30
CA MET A 133 -4.57 -3.51 0.92
C MET A 133 -4.68 -4.08 2.31
N PHE A 134 -5.46 -3.46 3.18
CA PHE A 134 -5.49 -3.87 4.57
C PHE A 134 -6.91 -4.20 5.00
N ARG A 135 -7.02 -5.29 5.73
CA ARG A 135 -8.27 -5.84 6.23
C ARG A 135 -8.22 -5.91 7.75
N PRO A 136 -9.32 -5.58 8.47
CA PRO A 136 -9.34 -5.75 9.93
C PRO A 136 -9.07 -7.20 10.33
N THR A 137 -8.30 -7.35 11.39
CA THR A 137 -7.99 -8.67 11.96
C THR A 137 -9.05 -9.10 12.96
#